data_975c3d7ab549d021625fcf083d26d2e9
#
_entry.id   975c3d7ab549d021625fcf083d26d2e9
#
_cell.length_a   1.000
_cell.length_b   1.000
_cell.length_c   1.000
_cell.angle_alpha   90.00
_cell.angle_beta   90.00
_cell.angle_gamma   90.00
#
_symmetry.space_group_name_H-M   'P 1'
#
loop_
_entity.id
_entity.type
_entity.pdbx_description
1 polymer ?
#
loop_
_entity_poly.entity_id
_entity_poly.type
_entity_poly.pdbx_seq_one_letter_code
_entity_poly.pdbx_strand_id
1 'polypeptide(L)'
;MFVEETVEARAELEHNSNAIYNILSAQSNKPEMVIVQDSLLGAYKMTEKVQHMSRAHFMKCMMHITHDYDYSDRLQQIRAIRNEANDVYSTHALFGFLFPHTFHIDYPNLKIQHGVVTSGFFDKSSLKGSKGSLIRVL
;
A
#
# COMPACT_ATOMS: atom_id res chain seq x y z
N MET A 1 9.42 10.63 -28.92
CA MET A 1 8.72 11.40 -27.88
C MET A 1 7.50 12.01 -28.56
N PHE A 2 6.30 11.68 -28.13
CA PHE A 2 5.06 12.26 -28.68
C PHE A 2 4.75 13.55 -27.90
N VAL A 3 4.39 14.60 -28.63
CA VAL A 3 3.96 15.88 -28.06
C VAL A 3 2.62 16.18 -28.71
N GLU A 4 1.60 16.47 -27.90
CA GLU A 4 0.29 16.88 -28.37
C GLU A 4 0.36 18.25 -29.04
N GLU A 5 -0.16 18.36 -30.26
CA GLU A 5 -0.14 19.60 -31.04
C GLU A 5 -1.47 20.36 -30.97
N THR A 6 -2.57 19.68 -30.60
CA THR A 6 -3.89 20.30 -30.55
C THR A 6 -4.46 20.29 -29.12
N VAL A 7 -5.35 21.26 -28.86
CA VAL A 7 -6.03 21.37 -27.55
C VAL A 7 -6.94 20.16 -27.29
N GLU A 8 -7.55 19.63 -28.33
CA GLU A 8 -8.41 18.45 -28.27
C GLU A 8 -7.59 17.20 -27.85
N ALA A 9 -6.43 16.99 -28.50
CA ALA A 9 -5.56 15.86 -28.17
C ALA A 9 -5.04 15.96 -26.74
N ARG A 10 -4.73 17.15 -26.26
CA ARG A 10 -4.33 17.39 -24.89
C ARG A 10 -5.45 17.07 -23.91
N ALA A 11 -6.68 17.49 -24.18
CA ALA A 11 -7.84 17.21 -23.36
C ALA A 11 -8.13 15.69 -23.28
N GLU A 12 -7.98 14.97 -24.39
CA GLU A 12 -8.14 13.51 -24.42
C GLU A 12 -7.05 12.80 -23.61
N LEU A 13 -5.80 13.25 -23.68
CA LEU A 13 -4.71 12.71 -22.89
C LEU A 13 -4.93 12.94 -21.38
N GLU A 14 -5.38 14.12 -21.02
CA GLU A 14 -5.59 14.49 -19.61
C GLU A 14 -6.81 13.77 -18.99
N HIS A 15 -7.90 13.65 -19.75
CA HIS A 15 -9.17 13.13 -19.20
C HIS A 15 -9.45 11.67 -19.51
N ASN A 16 -8.93 11.13 -20.61
CA ASN A 16 -9.19 9.75 -21.04
C ASN A 16 -7.98 8.83 -20.83
N SER A 17 -6.79 9.28 -21.21
CA SER A 17 -5.59 8.44 -21.23
C SER A 17 -4.74 8.56 -19.98
N ASN A 18 -5.16 9.36 -19.01
CA ASN A 18 -4.44 9.53 -17.76
C ASN A 18 -4.36 8.19 -17.01
N ALA A 19 -3.15 7.85 -16.56
CA ALA A 19 -2.87 6.61 -15.85
C ALA A 19 -3.75 6.42 -14.61
N ILE A 20 -4.12 7.49 -13.90
CA ILE A 20 -4.96 7.44 -12.69
C ILE A 20 -6.35 6.87 -13.01
N TYR A 21 -6.94 7.25 -14.15
CA TYR A 21 -8.27 6.78 -14.55
C TYR A 21 -8.24 5.37 -15.18
N ASN A 22 -7.06 4.89 -15.60
CA ASN A 22 -6.86 3.61 -16.25
C ASN A 22 -6.19 2.55 -15.37
N ILE A 23 -6.22 2.73 -14.04
CA ILE A 23 -5.72 1.72 -13.09
C ILE A 23 -6.51 0.41 -13.21
N LEU A 24 -7.83 0.50 -13.41
CA LEU A 24 -8.71 -0.63 -13.62
C LEU A 24 -9.06 -0.76 -15.10
N SER A 25 -8.92 -1.96 -15.65
CA SER A 25 -9.35 -2.27 -17.01
C SER A 25 -10.87 -2.38 -17.10
N ALA A 26 -11.48 -1.62 -18.01
CA ALA A 26 -12.90 -1.71 -18.30
C ALA A 26 -13.28 -3.07 -18.96
N GLN A 27 -12.35 -3.69 -19.69
CA GLN A 27 -12.58 -4.96 -20.39
C GLN A 27 -12.68 -6.15 -19.44
N SER A 28 -11.83 -6.20 -18.41
CA SER A 28 -11.69 -7.39 -17.56
C SER A 28 -12.05 -7.16 -16.11
N ASN A 29 -12.38 -5.92 -15.72
CA ASN A 29 -12.58 -5.50 -14.32
C ASN A 29 -11.42 -5.93 -13.41
N LYS A 30 -10.20 -5.83 -13.93
CA LYS A 30 -8.96 -6.17 -13.22
C LYS A 30 -8.03 -4.97 -13.22
N PRO A 31 -7.21 -4.83 -12.18
CA PRO A 31 -6.17 -3.82 -12.19
C PRO A 31 -5.14 -4.13 -13.28
N GLU A 32 -4.87 -3.14 -14.13
CA GLU A 32 -3.78 -3.19 -15.13
C GLU A 32 -2.45 -2.83 -14.50
N MET A 33 -2.47 -1.95 -13.50
CA MET A 33 -1.28 -1.57 -12.75
C MET A 33 -1.23 -2.37 -11.46
N VAL A 34 -0.14 -3.09 -11.29
CA VAL A 34 0.11 -3.94 -10.12
C VAL A 34 1.52 -3.72 -9.61
N ILE A 35 1.75 -4.05 -8.35
CA ILE A 35 3.08 -4.02 -7.76
C ILE A 35 3.88 -5.23 -8.29
N VAL A 36 5.01 -4.96 -8.92
CA VAL A 36 5.84 -5.97 -9.57
C VAL A 36 7.32 -5.80 -9.22
N GLN A 37 8.13 -6.80 -9.57
CA GLN A 37 9.59 -6.78 -9.47
C GLN A 37 10.11 -6.37 -8.09
N ASP A 38 10.98 -5.38 -8.01
CA ASP A 38 11.68 -4.98 -6.79
C ASP A 38 10.75 -4.45 -5.71
N SER A 39 9.67 -3.77 -6.08
CA SER A 39 8.65 -3.30 -5.12
C SER A 39 7.91 -4.47 -4.47
N LEU A 40 7.59 -5.50 -5.23
CA LEU A 40 6.98 -6.74 -4.69
C LEU A 40 7.96 -7.46 -3.77
N LEU A 41 9.24 -7.59 -4.17
CA LEU A 41 10.27 -8.21 -3.36
C LEU A 41 10.52 -7.41 -2.07
N GLY A 42 10.51 -6.08 -2.15
CA GLY A 42 10.63 -5.20 -0.99
C GLY A 42 9.48 -5.40 0.00
N ALA A 43 8.24 -5.38 -0.48
CA ALA A 43 7.06 -5.62 0.34
C ALA A 43 7.08 -7.01 1.01
N TYR A 44 7.47 -8.05 0.26
CA TYR A 44 7.65 -9.40 0.80
C TYR A 44 8.69 -9.43 1.92
N LYS A 45 9.91 -8.94 1.67
CA LYS A 45 10.99 -8.95 2.66
C LYS A 45 10.68 -8.13 3.92
N MET A 46 9.96 -7.04 3.79
CA MET A 46 9.56 -6.21 4.92
C MET A 46 8.47 -6.86 5.78
N THR A 47 7.69 -7.78 5.23
CA THR A 47 6.56 -8.41 5.92
C THR A 47 6.77 -9.89 6.25
N GLU A 48 7.70 -10.59 5.60
CA GLU A 48 8.03 -12.00 5.89
C GLU A 48 8.45 -12.20 7.35
N LYS A 49 9.29 -11.29 7.84
CA LYS A 49 9.73 -11.28 9.24
C LYS A 49 9.61 -9.88 9.80
N VAL A 50 9.00 -9.76 10.96
CA VAL A 50 8.95 -8.50 11.69
C VAL A 50 10.38 -8.06 12.00
N GLN A 51 10.80 -6.95 11.42
CA GLN A 51 12.10 -6.35 11.69
C GLN A 51 11.90 -5.10 12.54
N HIS A 52 12.64 -5.04 13.64
CA HIS A 52 12.68 -3.85 14.50
C HIS A 52 13.73 -2.90 13.96
N MET A 53 13.41 -1.64 13.96
CA MET A 53 14.32 -0.58 13.51
C MET A 53 14.46 0.51 14.55
N SER A 54 15.54 1.27 14.45
CA SER A 54 15.71 2.44 15.34
C SER A 54 14.66 3.50 15.03
N ARG A 55 14.28 4.29 16.05
CA ARG A 55 13.35 5.40 15.88
C ARG A 55 13.76 6.35 14.74
N ALA A 56 15.06 6.66 14.66
CA ALA A 56 15.58 7.55 13.62
C ALA A 56 15.38 6.99 12.21
N HIS A 57 15.63 5.68 12.03
CA HIS A 57 15.43 5.02 10.75
C HIS A 57 13.94 4.95 10.38
N PHE A 58 13.08 4.59 11.34
CA PHE A 58 11.64 4.56 11.16
C PHE A 58 11.10 5.93 10.71
N MET A 59 11.46 7.00 11.42
CA MET A 59 11.04 8.35 11.07
C MET A 59 11.55 8.80 9.70
N LYS A 60 12.76 8.38 9.31
CA LYS A 60 13.27 8.62 7.95
C LYS A 60 12.42 7.94 6.88
N CYS A 61 11.99 6.70 7.11
CA CYS A 61 11.07 6.01 6.20
C CYS A 61 9.70 6.70 6.15
N MET A 62 9.20 7.17 7.30
CA MET A 62 7.93 7.88 7.38
C MET A 62 7.90 9.19 6.57
N MET A 63 9.02 9.86 6.39
CA MET A 63 9.11 11.08 5.57
C MET A 63 8.78 10.84 4.08
N HIS A 64 8.82 9.59 3.62
CA HIS A 64 8.45 9.22 2.24
C HIS A 64 6.97 8.87 2.10
N ILE A 65 6.23 8.77 3.21
CA ILE A 65 4.80 8.47 3.21
C ILE A 65 4.05 9.80 3.25
N THR A 66 3.40 10.12 2.14
CA THR A 66 2.62 11.36 1.99
C THR A 66 1.14 11.04 2.19
N HIS A 67 0.67 11.12 3.43
CA HIS A 67 -0.74 11.07 3.76
C HIS A 67 -1.10 12.21 4.72
N ASP A 68 -2.33 12.69 4.63
CA ASP A 68 -2.89 13.75 5.48
C ASP A 68 -3.31 13.23 6.87
N TYR A 69 -2.62 12.21 7.40
CA TYR A 69 -2.89 11.70 8.73
C TYR A 69 -2.10 12.47 9.81
N ASP A 70 -2.73 12.67 10.96
CA ASP A 70 -1.98 12.97 12.15
C ASP A 70 -1.17 11.72 12.57
N TYR A 71 0.14 11.82 12.43
CA TYR A 71 1.06 10.73 12.75
C TYR A 71 0.98 10.28 14.19
N SER A 72 0.70 11.18 15.12
CA SER A 72 0.61 10.88 16.55
C SER A 72 -0.59 9.99 16.85
N ASP A 73 -1.74 10.34 16.32
CA ASP A 73 -2.98 9.57 16.49
C ASP A 73 -2.89 8.21 15.81
N ARG A 74 -2.33 8.18 14.58
CA ARG A 74 -2.15 6.93 13.87
C ARG A 74 -1.17 5.99 14.58
N LEU A 75 -0.09 6.52 15.11
CA LEU A 75 0.87 5.75 15.89
C LEU A 75 0.24 5.14 17.17
N GLN A 76 -0.63 5.88 17.85
CA GLN A 76 -1.36 5.37 19.01
C GLN A 76 -2.34 4.24 18.61
N GLN A 77 -3.06 4.38 17.51
CA GLN A 77 -3.93 3.32 16.98
C GLN A 77 -3.14 2.04 16.66
N ILE A 78 -2.00 2.16 15.98
CA ILE A 78 -1.14 1.02 15.66
C ILE A 78 -0.65 0.34 16.93
N ARG A 79 -0.25 1.10 17.95
CA ARG A 79 0.16 0.57 19.26
C ARG A 79 -0.96 -0.20 19.95
N ALA A 80 -2.17 0.33 19.92
CA ALA A 80 -3.34 -0.30 20.55
C ALA A 80 -3.70 -1.64 19.89
N ILE A 81 -3.59 -1.72 18.55
CA ILE A 81 -3.91 -2.93 17.80
C ILE A 81 -2.86 -4.03 18.00
N ARG A 82 -1.59 -3.67 18.01
CA ARG A 82 -0.50 -4.65 18.14
C ARG A 82 -0.22 -5.08 19.57
N ASN A 83 -0.78 -4.41 20.56
CA ASN A 83 -0.60 -4.71 22.01
C ASN A 83 0.87 -4.86 22.49
N GLU A 84 1.82 -4.39 21.72
CA GLU A 84 3.25 -4.57 21.96
C GLU A 84 3.92 -3.21 22.14
N ALA A 85 4.18 -2.86 23.39
CA ALA A 85 4.86 -1.60 23.73
C ALA A 85 6.26 -1.46 23.06
N ASN A 86 6.89 -2.57 22.70
CA ASN A 86 8.24 -2.62 22.11
C ASN A 86 8.25 -2.68 20.58
N ASP A 87 7.12 -2.95 19.91
CA ASP A 87 7.07 -3.20 18.46
C ASP A 87 6.57 -2.02 17.62
N VAL A 88 6.63 -0.82 18.21
CA VAL A 88 6.14 0.40 17.56
C VAL A 88 6.95 0.76 16.32
N TYR A 89 8.26 0.47 16.34
CA TYR A 89 9.17 0.79 15.23
C TYR A 89 9.53 -0.45 14.44
N SER A 90 8.50 -1.16 13.97
CA SER A 90 8.64 -2.35 13.16
C SER A 90 8.26 -2.12 11.71
N THR A 91 8.69 -3.02 10.83
CA THR A 91 8.31 -3.01 9.42
C THR A 91 6.80 -3.16 9.22
N HIS A 92 6.12 -3.97 10.04
CA HIS A 92 4.66 -4.13 9.98
C HIS A 92 3.94 -2.85 10.40
N ALA A 93 4.44 -2.15 11.43
CA ALA A 93 3.89 -0.87 11.85
C ALA A 93 4.02 0.18 10.73
N LEU A 94 5.14 0.16 9.99
CA LEU A 94 5.36 1.07 8.87
C LEU A 94 4.28 0.88 7.78
N PHE A 95 3.90 -0.37 7.46
CA PHE A 95 2.79 -0.63 6.55
C PHE A 95 1.45 -0.12 7.07
N GLY A 96 1.25 -0.04 8.37
CA GLY A 96 0.06 0.53 8.98
C GLY A 96 -0.18 1.99 8.64
N PHE A 97 0.84 2.71 8.20
CA PHE A 97 0.71 4.08 7.73
C PHE A 97 0.34 4.20 6.25
N LEU A 98 0.44 3.12 5.48
CA LEU A 98 0.08 3.09 4.06
C LEU A 98 -1.41 2.84 3.84
N PHE A 99 -2.08 2.16 4.78
CA PHE A 99 -3.48 1.77 4.62
C PHE A 99 -4.40 2.66 5.47
N PRO A 100 -5.60 3.00 4.96
CA PRO A 100 -6.61 3.70 5.76
C PRO A 100 -7.08 2.82 6.93
N HIS A 101 -7.53 3.46 8.01
CA HIS A 101 -8.00 2.75 9.22
C HIS A 101 -9.26 1.90 8.98
N THR A 102 -10.02 2.19 7.94
CA THR A 102 -11.22 1.42 7.55
C THR A 102 -10.88 0.13 6.82
N PHE A 103 -9.60 -0.09 6.50
CA PHE A 103 -9.18 -1.20 5.67
C PHE A 103 -9.04 -2.50 6.48
N HIS A 104 -9.81 -3.52 6.09
CA HIS A 104 -9.82 -4.84 6.72
C HIS A 104 -9.69 -5.92 5.67
N ILE A 105 -8.73 -6.82 5.86
CA ILE A 105 -8.56 -8.00 5.01
C ILE A 105 -8.23 -9.21 5.88
N ASP A 106 -8.86 -10.33 5.57
CA ASP A 106 -8.56 -11.64 6.16
C ASP A 106 -8.32 -12.65 5.05
N TYR A 107 -7.05 -12.81 4.69
CA TYR A 107 -6.60 -13.88 3.80
C TYR A 107 -5.87 -14.97 4.60
N PRO A 108 -5.76 -16.20 4.06
CA PRO A 108 -5.04 -17.27 4.74
C PRO A 108 -3.59 -16.90 5.09
N ASN A 109 -2.95 -16.10 4.24
CA ASN A 109 -1.54 -15.73 4.37
C ASN A 109 -1.32 -14.29 4.85
N LEU A 110 -2.38 -13.48 5.00
CA LEU A 110 -2.25 -12.07 5.34
C LEU A 110 -3.51 -11.57 6.05
N LYS A 111 -3.34 -11.02 7.25
CA LYS A 111 -4.42 -10.36 7.99
C LYS A 111 -4.09 -8.91 8.24
N ILE A 112 -5.01 -8.04 7.82
CA ILE A 112 -4.95 -6.60 8.07
C ILE A 112 -6.19 -6.20 8.83
N GLN A 113 -6.01 -5.57 9.98
CA GLN A 113 -7.10 -5.05 10.81
C GLN A 113 -6.88 -3.57 11.06
N HIS A 114 -7.91 -2.75 10.78
CA HIS A 114 -7.82 -1.30 10.89
C HIS A 114 -6.61 -0.69 10.14
N GLY A 115 -6.29 -1.27 8.97
CA GLY A 115 -5.15 -0.89 8.16
C GLY A 115 -3.79 -1.31 8.72
N VAL A 116 -3.74 -2.09 9.80
CA VAL A 116 -2.49 -2.57 10.40
C VAL A 116 -2.29 -4.04 10.06
N VAL A 117 -1.10 -4.40 9.58
CA VAL A 117 -0.72 -5.80 9.34
C VAL A 117 -0.55 -6.48 10.69
N THR A 118 -1.48 -7.37 11.03
CA THR A 118 -1.46 -8.13 12.29
C THR A 118 -0.69 -9.43 12.18
N SER A 119 -0.81 -10.11 11.04
CA SER A 119 -0.08 -11.35 10.78
C SER A 119 0.07 -11.62 9.30
N GLY A 120 1.08 -12.39 8.95
CA GLY A 120 1.34 -12.82 7.57
C GLY A 120 2.26 -11.90 6.79
N PHE A 121 2.35 -12.14 5.50
CA PHE A 121 3.27 -11.43 4.61
C PHE A 121 2.62 -11.16 3.25
N PHE A 122 3.13 -10.15 2.55
CA PHE A 122 2.72 -9.85 1.19
C PHE A 122 3.42 -10.79 0.21
N ASP A 123 2.63 -11.55 -0.51
CA ASP A 123 3.12 -12.41 -1.57
C ASP A 123 2.60 -11.96 -2.95
N LYS A 124 3.02 -12.66 -3.99
CA LYS A 124 2.60 -12.38 -5.36
C LYS A 124 1.07 -12.56 -5.53
N SER A 125 0.43 -13.41 -4.75
CA SER A 125 -1.01 -13.65 -4.84
C SER A 125 -1.80 -12.51 -4.22
N SER A 126 -1.30 -11.90 -3.14
CA SER A 126 -1.94 -10.77 -2.45
C SER A 126 -1.80 -9.45 -3.21
N LEU A 127 -0.71 -9.24 -3.94
CA LEU A 127 -0.41 -7.99 -4.65
C LEU A 127 -0.64 -8.04 -6.17
N LYS A 128 -0.93 -9.21 -6.73
CA LYS A 128 -1.24 -9.38 -8.16
C LYS A 128 -2.69 -9.03 -8.44
N GLY A 129 -2.99 -8.54 -9.65
CA GLY A 129 -4.36 -8.24 -10.13
C GLY A 129 -5.31 -9.46 -10.27
N SER A 130 -5.16 -10.48 -9.43
CA SER A 130 -6.03 -11.65 -9.40
C SER A 130 -7.31 -11.39 -8.57
N LYS A 131 -8.32 -12.26 -8.73
CA LYS A 131 -9.51 -12.21 -7.87
C LYS A 131 -9.07 -12.37 -6.41
N GLY A 132 -9.43 -11.43 -5.56
CA GLY A 132 -9.07 -11.43 -4.14
C GLY A 132 -7.71 -10.79 -3.83
N SER A 133 -7.08 -10.05 -4.73
CA SER A 133 -5.90 -9.27 -4.41
C SER A 133 -6.24 -7.97 -3.69
N LEU A 134 -5.28 -7.46 -2.93
CA LEU A 134 -5.34 -6.21 -2.19
C LEU A 134 -5.74 -5.02 -3.08
N ILE A 135 -5.14 -4.92 -4.27
CA ILE A 135 -5.38 -3.85 -5.24
C ILE A 135 -6.83 -3.83 -5.76
N ARG A 136 -7.54 -4.96 -5.67
CA ARG A 136 -8.95 -5.04 -6.10
C ARG A 136 -9.93 -4.65 -4.98
N VAL A 137 -9.49 -4.68 -3.74
CA VAL A 137 -10.31 -4.37 -2.56
C VAL A 137 -10.19 -2.90 -2.16
N LEU A 138 -9.06 -2.27 -2.53
CA LEU A 138 -8.86 -0.82 -2.43
C LEU A 138 -9.64 -0.07 -3.50
#